data_499120089390eb00a515b79ae78d5807
#
_entry.id   499120089390eb00a515b79ae78d5807
#
_cell.length_a   1.000
_cell.length_b   1.000
_cell.length_c   1.000
_cell.angle_alpha   90.00
_cell.angle_beta   90.00
_cell.angle_gamma   90.00
#
_symmetry.space_group_name_H-M   'P 1'
#
loop_
_entity.id
_entity.type
_entity.pdbx_description
1 polymer ?
#
loop_
_entity_poly.entity_id
_entity_poly.type
_entity_poly.pdbx_seq_one_letter_code
_entity_poly.pdbx_strand_id
1 'polypeptide(L)'
;VRIVSEKDKGIFDAMNKGVKLANGRWVNFMNAGDVFYNDKTIDFVFSHEIPMEVKLVYGDTLRQKSYAVVAAKGNIPEVTPKLMPACHQSMFTDVDELKSHPFDLSYRLSADYNFVYNLYKRGEKMLYIPVNISFCEAVYGVSSVNKIAVKKECARIRGVDHTLTWKIKILGKQVEYGIKQIIEYLIPASFLKEMKIRCLLYT
;
A
#
# COMPACT_ATOMS: atom_id res chain seq x y z
N VAL A 1 -14.50 22.08 -1.54
CA VAL A 1 -13.23 21.61 -0.91
C VAL A 1 -13.29 21.98 0.57
N ARG A 2 -13.00 21.01 1.45
CA ARG A 2 -12.86 21.23 2.90
C ARG A 2 -11.40 21.02 3.28
N ILE A 3 -10.80 21.98 3.96
CA ILE A 3 -9.41 21.94 4.42
C ILE A 3 -9.42 21.85 5.94
N VAL A 4 -8.67 20.89 6.49
CA VAL A 4 -8.42 20.75 7.92
C VAL A 4 -6.90 20.69 8.10
N SER A 5 -6.36 21.57 8.92
CA SER A 5 -4.94 21.62 9.23
C SER A 5 -4.77 21.61 10.74
N GLU A 6 -4.25 20.54 11.26
CA GLU A 6 -4.01 20.32 12.70
C GLU A 6 -2.85 19.36 12.92
N LYS A 7 -2.35 19.28 14.14
CA LYS A 7 -1.25 18.38 14.49
C LYS A 7 -1.73 16.92 14.51
N ASP A 8 -1.01 16.05 13.81
CA ASP A 8 -1.28 14.62 13.75
C ASP A 8 -0.21 13.79 14.46
N LYS A 9 -0.60 12.59 14.92
CA LYS A 9 0.30 11.56 15.47
C LYS A 9 0.91 10.67 14.38
N GLY A 10 0.78 11.05 13.12
CA GLY A 10 1.26 10.35 11.94
C GLY A 10 0.18 10.24 10.86
N ILE A 11 0.56 9.69 9.68
CA ILE A 11 -0.31 9.64 8.50
C ILE A 11 -1.65 8.94 8.75
N PHE A 12 -1.66 7.85 9.51
CA PHE A 12 -2.90 7.11 9.80
C PHE A 12 -3.81 7.84 10.80
N ASP A 13 -3.26 8.69 11.67
CA ASP A 13 -4.07 9.58 12.51
C ASP A 13 -4.78 10.64 11.66
N ALA A 14 -4.06 11.26 10.71
CA ALA A 14 -4.66 12.17 9.74
C ALA A 14 -5.75 11.50 8.90
N MET A 15 -5.50 10.27 8.41
CA MET A 15 -6.48 9.48 7.66
C MET A 15 -7.72 9.18 8.52
N ASN A 16 -7.55 8.75 9.78
CA ASN A 16 -8.68 8.50 10.70
C ASN A 16 -9.52 9.76 10.95
N LYS A 17 -8.87 10.92 11.07
CA LYS A 17 -9.60 12.21 11.21
C LYS A 17 -10.36 12.54 9.93
N GLY A 18 -9.76 12.33 8.75
CA GLY A 18 -10.42 12.51 7.47
C GLY A 18 -11.67 11.63 7.32
N VAL A 19 -11.58 10.36 7.72
CA VAL A 19 -12.73 9.43 7.69
C VAL A 19 -13.89 9.91 8.54
N LYS A 20 -13.64 10.47 9.72
CA LYS A 20 -14.70 11.04 10.58
C LYS A 20 -15.48 12.17 9.91
N LEU A 21 -14.85 12.88 8.99
CA LEU A 21 -15.42 13.99 8.24
C LEU A 21 -16.05 13.58 6.92
N ALA A 22 -15.83 12.34 6.49
CA ALA A 22 -16.36 11.82 5.23
C ALA A 22 -17.86 11.51 5.34
N ASN A 23 -18.62 11.92 4.30
CA ASN A 23 -20.07 11.72 4.20
C ASN A 23 -20.45 10.80 3.02
N GLY A 24 -19.52 10.47 2.12
CA GLY A 24 -19.74 9.55 1.02
C GLY A 24 -19.67 8.09 1.48
N ARG A 25 -20.14 7.16 0.65
CA ARG A 25 -20.01 5.72 0.88
C ARG A 25 -18.54 5.26 0.82
N TRP A 26 -17.75 5.84 -0.06
CA TRP A 26 -16.38 5.44 -0.33
C TRP A 26 -15.38 6.52 0.04
N VAL A 27 -14.27 6.12 0.63
CA VAL A 27 -13.08 6.97 0.84
C VAL A 27 -11.88 6.40 0.13
N ASN A 28 -11.11 7.29 -0.47
CA ASN A 28 -9.79 7.01 -1.03
C ASN A 28 -8.78 7.94 -0.36
N PHE A 29 -7.57 7.45 -0.13
CA PHE A 29 -6.48 8.22 0.44
C PHE A 29 -5.42 8.47 -0.63
N MET A 30 -5.32 9.70 -1.08
CA MET A 30 -4.31 10.13 -2.04
C MET A 30 -3.27 10.98 -1.33
N ASN A 31 -2.03 10.51 -1.28
CA ASN A 31 -0.95 11.25 -0.63
C ASN A 31 -0.43 12.37 -1.53
N ALA A 32 0.28 13.33 -0.93
CA ALA A 32 0.94 14.38 -1.71
C ALA A 32 1.93 13.78 -2.72
N GLY A 33 1.80 14.19 -3.99
CA GLY A 33 2.59 13.67 -5.10
C GLY A 33 1.99 12.47 -5.83
N ASP A 34 0.99 11.80 -5.26
CA ASP A 34 0.25 10.73 -5.92
C ASP A 34 -0.98 11.29 -6.63
N VAL A 35 -1.41 10.65 -7.71
CA VAL A 35 -2.56 11.08 -8.50
C VAL A 35 -3.40 9.88 -8.96
N PHE A 36 -4.66 10.11 -9.30
CA PHE A 36 -5.43 9.14 -10.07
C PHE A 36 -4.78 8.92 -11.44
N TYR A 37 -4.93 7.71 -11.99
CA TYR A 37 -4.34 7.35 -13.28
C TYR A 37 -4.74 8.30 -14.41
N ASN A 38 -6.01 8.71 -14.45
CA ASN A 38 -6.54 9.75 -15.32
C ASN A 38 -7.81 10.38 -14.74
N ASP A 39 -8.36 11.37 -15.42
CA ASP A 39 -9.57 12.12 -15.03
C ASP A 39 -10.86 11.28 -15.04
N LYS A 40 -10.89 10.15 -15.75
CA LYS A 40 -12.04 9.24 -15.85
C LYS A 40 -11.94 8.03 -14.92
N THR A 41 -10.87 7.92 -14.14
CA THR A 41 -10.61 6.76 -13.28
C THR A 41 -11.77 6.48 -12.32
N ILE A 42 -12.27 7.52 -11.65
CA ILE A 42 -13.36 7.40 -10.66
C ILE A 42 -14.65 6.97 -11.36
N ASP A 43 -15.00 7.62 -12.46
CA ASP A 43 -16.20 7.30 -13.25
C ASP A 43 -16.16 5.85 -13.74
N PHE A 44 -15.00 5.40 -14.22
CA PHE A 44 -14.81 4.03 -14.69
C PHE A 44 -14.96 3.02 -13.56
N VAL A 45 -14.33 3.23 -12.41
CA VAL A 45 -14.43 2.33 -11.26
C VAL A 45 -15.88 2.20 -10.80
N PHE A 46 -16.60 3.32 -10.69
CA PHE A 46 -17.97 3.34 -10.18
C PHE A 46 -19.05 3.17 -11.27
N SER A 47 -18.67 2.94 -12.53
CA SER A 47 -19.58 2.43 -13.55
C SER A 47 -19.84 0.92 -13.42
N HIS A 48 -19.01 0.21 -12.65
CA HIS A 48 -19.23 -1.19 -12.32
C HIS A 48 -20.30 -1.34 -11.24
N GLU A 49 -21.08 -2.41 -11.32
CA GLU A 49 -21.98 -2.77 -10.24
C GLU A 49 -21.16 -3.23 -9.02
N ILE A 50 -21.29 -2.48 -7.92
CA ILE A 50 -20.61 -2.77 -6.65
C ILE A 50 -21.65 -3.20 -5.63
N PRO A 51 -21.73 -4.49 -5.29
CA PRO A 51 -22.66 -4.99 -4.29
C PRO A 51 -22.56 -4.27 -2.95
N MET A 52 -23.67 -4.17 -2.22
CA MET A 52 -23.73 -3.42 -0.96
C MET A 52 -22.83 -4.01 0.14
N GLU A 53 -22.60 -5.31 0.12
CA GLU A 53 -21.74 -6.03 1.07
C GLU A 53 -20.23 -5.83 0.83
N VAL A 54 -19.83 -5.25 -0.31
CA VAL A 54 -18.41 -4.96 -0.60
C VAL A 54 -17.91 -3.86 0.32
N LYS A 55 -16.80 -4.14 1.03
CA LYS A 55 -16.15 -3.21 1.97
C LYS A 55 -14.87 -2.57 1.42
N LEU A 56 -14.30 -3.14 0.38
CA LEU A 56 -13.10 -2.64 -0.28
C LEU A 56 -13.20 -2.87 -1.79
N VAL A 57 -13.09 -1.79 -2.58
CA VAL A 57 -12.88 -1.85 -4.03
C VAL A 57 -11.44 -1.46 -4.30
N TYR A 58 -10.72 -2.21 -5.14
CA TYR A 58 -9.33 -1.92 -5.44
C TYR A 58 -8.95 -2.33 -6.87
N GLY A 59 -7.85 -1.77 -7.35
CA GLY A 59 -7.32 -2.08 -8.68
C GLY A 59 -5.80 -1.94 -8.74
N ASP A 60 -5.29 -1.81 -9.94
CA ASP A 60 -3.86 -1.75 -10.23
C ASP A 60 -3.27 -0.37 -9.89
N THR A 61 -1.97 -0.34 -9.70
CA THR A 61 -1.21 0.89 -9.40
C THR A 61 -0.03 1.00 -10.37
N LEU A 62 0.17 2.15 -10.97
CA LEU A 62 1.44 2.49 -11.62
C LEU A 62 2.39 3.11 -10.59
N ARG A 63 3.61 2.61 -10.51
CA ARG A 63 4.63 3.06 -9.57
C ARG A 63 5.81 3.69 -10.29
N GLN A 64 6.06 4.96 -10.02
CA GLN A 64 7.28 5.63 -10.47
C GLN A 64 8.46 5.12 -9.64
N LYS A 65 9.38 4.42 -10.29
CA LYS A 65 10.67 4.03 -9.74
C LYS A 65 11.76 4.99 -10.24
N SER A 66 12.93 4.96 -9.62
CA SER A 66 14.08 5.78 -10.06
C SER A 66 14.54 5.48 -11.49
N TYR A 67 14.13 4.36 -12.08
CA TYR A 67 14.59 3.87 -13.37
C TYR A 67 13.45 3.58 -14.37
N ALA A 68 12.20 3.43 -13.94
CA ALA A 68 11.06 3.11 -14.80
C ALA A 68 9.72 3.36 -14.09
N VAL A 69 8.64 3.38 -14.87
CA VAL A 69 7.29 3.19 -14.36
C VAL A 69 6.95 1.70 -14.41
N VAL A 70 6.50 1.15 -13.30
CA VAL A 70 6.20 -0.28 -13.16
C VAL A 70 4.75 -0.45 -12.76
N ALA A 71 4.00 -1.26 -13.51
CA ALA A 71 2.66 -1.66 -13.15
C ALA A 71 2.71 -2.66 -11.98
N ALA A 72 1.94 -2.38 -10.93
CA ALA A 72 1.71 -3.29 -9.82
C ALA A 72 0.25 -3.73 -9.86
N LYS A 73 0.02 -4.97 -10.31
CA LYS A 73 -1.32 -5.56 -10.35
C LYS A 73 -1.86 -5.78 -8.94
N GLY A 74 -3.16 -5.59 -8.78
CA GLY A 74 -3.87 -5.96 -7.57
C GLY A 74 -3.77 -7.46 -7.31
N ASN A 75 -3.53 -7.84 -6.05
CA ASN A 75 -3.52 -9.23 -5.65
C ASN A 75 -4.95 -9.72 -5.39
N ILE A 76 -5.27 -10.92 -5.86
CA ILE A 76 -6.58 -11.54 -5.62
C ILE A 76 -6.74 -11.86 -4.11
N PRO A 77 -7.94 -11.74 -3.53
CA PRO A 77 -8.18 -11.92 -2.09
C PRO A 77 -7.64 -13.22 -1.48
N GLU A 78 -7.64 -14.32 -2.24
CA GLU A 78 -7.15 -15.63 -1.79
C GLU A 78 -5.64 -15.63 -1.47
N VAL A 79 -4.89 -14.69 -2.05
CA VAL A 79 -3.43 -14.51 -1.82
C VAL A 79 -3.17 -13.47 -0.74
N THR A 80 -4.17 -12.69 -0.39
CA THR A 80 -4.09 -11.47 0.42
C THR A 80 -3.56 -11.63 1.85
N PRO A 81 -3.77 -12.75 2.58
CA PRO A 81 -3.28 -12.79 3.97
C PRO A 81 -1.79 -12.52 4.11
N LYS A 82 -1.01 -12.67 3.05
CA LYS A 82 0.45 -12.48 3.07
C LYS A 82 0.92 -11.15 2.48
N LEU A 83 0.09 -10.50 1.66
CA LEU A 83 0.43 -9.30 0.90
C LEU A 83 -0.71 -8.29 0.92
N MET A 84 -0.40 -7.00 0.74
CA MET A 84 -1.41 -5.98 0.43
C MET A 84 -2.06 -6.29 -0.91
N PRO A 85 -3.39 -6.17 -1.06
CA PRO A 85 -4.07 -6.38 -2.33
C PRO A 85 -3.68 -5.33 -3.38
N ALA A 86 -3.45 -4.08 -2.97
CA ALA A 86 -2.98 -2.98 -3.80
C ALA A 86 -2.26 -1.92 -2.94
N CYS A 87 -1.75 -0.86 -3.55
CA CYS A 87 -1.41 0.36 -2.81
C CYS A 87 -2.69 1.03 -2.29
N HIS A 88 -2.63 1.66 -1.12
CA HIS A 88 -3.82 2.31 -0.54
C HIS A 88 -4.40 3.41 -1.43
N GLN A 89 -3.59 4.05 -2.29
CA GLN A 89 -4.05 5.01 -3.29
C GLN A 89 -4.93 4.38 -4.38
N SER A 90 -4.81 3.07 -4.58
CA SER A 90 -5.65 2.30 -5.52
C SER A 90 -6.77 1.54 -4.81
N MET A 91 -7.19 2.01 -3.64
CA MET A 91 -8.26 1.41 -2.84
C MET A 91 -9.35 2.44 -2.56
N PHE A 92 -10.61 2.00 -2.68
CA PHE A 92 -11.79 2.72 -2.19
C PHE A 92 -12.38 1.87 -1.08
N THR A 93 -12.41 2.41 0.12
CA THR A 93 -12.85 1.71 1.32
C THR A 93 -14.22 2.25 1.75
N ASP A 94 -15.10 1.35 2.19
CA ASP A 94 -16.38 1.72 2.77
C ASP A 94 -16.15 2.59 4.02
N VAL A 95 -16.79 3.76 4.05
CA VAL A 95 -16.58 4.76 5.10
C VAL A 95 -17.10 4.27 6.44
N ASP A 96 -18.23 3.58 6.48
CA ASP A 96 -18.82 3.07 7.72
C ASP A 96 -17.98 1.94 8.30
N GLU A 97 -17.37 1.12 7.44
CA GLU A 97 -16.40 0.12 7.84
C GLU A 97 -15.17 0.75 8.51
N LEU A 98 -14.60 1.80 7.91
CA LEU A 98 -13.46 2.53 8.50
C LEU A 98 -13.84 3.34 9.75
N LYS A 99 -15.08 3.84 9.86
CA LYS A 99 -15.55 4.48 11.09
C LYS A 99 -15.69 3.48 12.24
N SER A 100 -16.14 2.27 11.93
CA SER A 100 -16.32 1.20 12.91
C SER A 100 -14.98 0.54 13.31
N HIS A 101 -14.06 0.46 12.37
CA HIS A 101 -12.73 -0.15 12.53
C HIS A 101 -11.64 0.79 12.01
N PRO A 102 -11.31 1.88 12.73
CA PRO A 102 -10.29 2.83 12.29
C PRO A 102 -8.90 2.20 12.20
N PHE A 103 -8.01 2.85 11.47
CA PHE A 103 -6.61 2.45 11.44
C PHE A 103 -6.01 2.41 12.85
N ASP A 104 -5.39 1.30 13.20
CA ASP A 104 -4.70 1.10 14.48
C ASP A 104 -3.37 1.86 14.48
N LEU A 105 -3.29 2.91 15.28
CA LEU A 105 -2.12 3.80 15.37
C LEU A 105 -0.90 3.15 16.05
N SER A 106 -1.02 1.93 16.58
CA SER A 106 0.13 1.15 17.06
C SER A 106 1.02 0.64 15.91
N TYR A 107 0.50 0.65 14.67
CA TYR A 107 1.22 0.38 13.44
C TYR A 107 1.51 1.68 12.69
N ARG A 108 2.78 2.09 12.69
CA ARG A 108 3.19 3.37 12.11
C ARG A 108 3.32 3.36 10.58
N LEU A 109 3.59 2.18 10.01
CA LEU A 109 3.93 1.99 8.60
C LEU A 109 2.96 1.07 7.84
N SER A 110 2.17 0.28 8.56
CA SER A 110 1.37 -0.81 7.98
C SER A 110 -0.03 -0.90 8.59
N ALA A 111 -0.60 0.22 9.09
CA ALA A 111 -1.96 0.22 9.62
C ALA A 111 -3.01 -0.04 8.53
N ASP A 112 -2.75 0.37 7.29
CA ASP A 112 -3.52 0.01 6.10
C ASP A 112 -3.52 -1.51 5.86
N TYR A 113 -2.36 -2.15 5.96
CA TYR A 113 -2.28 -3.60 5.88
C TYR A 113 -3.01 -4.29 7.04
N ASN A 114 -2.91 -3.77 8.27
CA ASN A 114 -3.64 -4.29 9.42
C ASN A 114 -5.16 -4.23 9.19
N PHE A 115 -5.65 -3.12 8.66
CA PHE A 115 -7.06 -2.94 8.35
C PHE A 115 -7.52 -3.97 7.31
N VAL A 116 -6.84 -4.08 6.17
CA VAL A 116 -7.18 -5.03 5.09
C VAL A 116 -7.06 -6.49 5.57
N TYR A 117 -6.04 -6.81 6.36
CA TYR A 117 -5.87 -8.14 6.94
C TYR A 117 -7.05 -8.52 7.86
N ASN A 118 -7.57 -7.56 8.63
CA ASN A 118 -8.73 -7.78 9.48
C ASN A 118 -10.03 -7.90 8.67
N LEU A 119 -10.21 -7.14 7.57
CA LEU A 119 -11.32 -7.38 6.63
C LEU A 119 -11.30 -8.83 6.12
N TYR A 120 -10.14 -9.29 5.66
CA TYR A 120 -9.97 -10.66 5.19
C TYR A 120 -10.31 -11.69 6.29
N LYS A 121 -9.82 -11.50 7.52
CA LYS A 121 -10.11 -12.41 8.64
C LYS A 121 -11.58 -12.49 9.02
N ARG A 122 -12.33 -11.41 8.85
CA ARG A 122 -13.77 -11.37 9.09
C ARG A 122 -14.58 -11.92 7.91
N GLY A 123 -13.95 -12.24 6.78
CA GLY A 123 -14.62 -12.70 5.57
C GLY A 123 -15.37 -11.61 4.81
N GLU A 124 -14.98 -10.33 5.03
CA GLU A 124 -15.59 -9.20 4.34
C GLU A 124 -15.33 -9.25 2.83
N LYS A 125 -16.31 -8.80 2.06
CA LYS A 125 -16.21 -8.79 0.60
C LYS A 125 -15.28 -7.70 0.10
N MET A 126 -14.34 -8.10 -0.76
CA MET A 126 -13.43 -7.20 -1.48
C MET A 126 -13.60 -7.41 -2.97
N LEU A 127 -13.64 -6.34 -3.76
CA LEU A 127 -13.84 -6.37 -5.21
C LEU A 127 -12.59 -5.84 -5.92
N TYR A 128 -11.99 -6.69 -6.73
CA TYR A 128 -10.90 -6.31 -7.62
C TYR A 128 -11.45 -5.87 -8.97
N ILE A 129 -11.06 -4.68 -9.43
CA ILE A 129 -11.33 -4.16 -10.76
C ILE A 129 -9.98 -4.06 -11.49
N PRO A 130 -9.74 -4.80 -12.60
CA PRO A 130 -8.43 -4.90 -13.25
C PRO A 130 -8.09 -3.66 -14.09
N VAL A 131 -8.02 -2.49 -13.45
CA VAL A 131 -7.68 -1.20 -14.05
C VAL A 131 -6.65 -0.46 -13.22
N ASN A 132 -5.85 0.38 -13.89
CA ASN A 132 -4.97 1.29 -13.17
C ASN A 132 -5.80 2.38 -12.50
N ILE A 133 -5.77 2.44 -11.17
CA ILE A 133 -6.48 3.45 -10.37
C ILE A 133 -5.58 4.63 -10.05
N SER A 134 -4.34 4.37 -9.63
CA SER A 134 -3.44 5.44 -9.22
C SER A 134 -2.07 5.35 -9.87
N PHE A 135 -1.42 6.51 -9.92
CA PHE A 135 -0.01 6.67 -10.24
C PHE A 135 0.70 7.22 -9.02
N CYS A 136 1.66 6.47 -8.47
CA CYS A 136 2.28 6.76 -7.19
C CYS A 136 3.80 6.90 -7.31
N GLU A 137 4.36 7.87 -6.59
CA GLU A 137 5.79 7.95 -6.33
C GLU A 137 6.21 6.81 -5.40
N ALA A 138 7.22 6.02 -5.77
CA ALA A 138 7.63 4.84 -5.03
C ALA A 138 9.15 4.79 -4.74
N VAL A 139 9.83 5.92 -4.83
CA VAL A 139 11.28 6.04 -4.54
C VAL A 139 11.48 6.51 -3.11
N TYR A 140 10.83 7.63 -2.73
CA TYR A 140 11.03 8.31 -1.45
C TYR A 140 9.88 8.11 -0.46
N GLY A 141 8.84 7.39 -0.83
CA GLY A 141 7.72 7.10 0.05
C GLY A 141 8.16 6.44 1.37
N VAL A 142 7.50 6.77 2.48
CA VAL A 142 7.88 6.32 3.84
C VAL A 142 8.01 4.80 3.93
N SER A 143 7.11 4.04 3.34
CA SER A 143 7.18 2.57 3.29
C SER A 143 8.29 2.05 2.38
N SER A 144 8.65 2.81 1.33
CA SER A 144 9.71 2.45 0.39
C SER A 144 11.11 2.54 1.03
N VAL A 145 11.34 3.50 1.91
CA VAL A 145 12.61 3.66 2.63
C VAL A 145 12.69 2.79 3.88
N ASN A 146 11.57 2.45 4.51
CA ASN A 146 11.51 1.68 5.77
C ASN A 146 11.15 0.20 5.57
N LYS A 147 11.62 -0.44 4.49
CA LYS A 147 11.22 -1.81 4.08
C LYS A 147 11.33 -2.87 5.17
N ILE A 148 12.38 -2.83 6.00
CA ILE A 148 12.57 -3.80 7.09
C ILE A 148 11.56 -3.56 8.21
N ALA A 149 11.29 -2.30 8.58
CA ALA A 149 10.29 -1.96 9.59
C ALA A 149 8.88 -2.36 9.14
N VAL A 150 8.51 -2.09 7.89
CA VAL A 150 7.24 -2.55 7.27
C VAL A 150 7.11 -4.07 7.38
N LYS A 151 8.17 -4.84 7.01
CA LYS A 151 8.14 -6.31 7.13
C LYS A 151 7.93 -6.79 8.57
N LYS A 152 8.53 -6.11 9.56
CA LYS A 152 8.36 -6.43 10.98
C LYS A 152 6.92 -6.16 11.44
N GLU A 153 6.34 -5.00 11.08
CA GLU A 153 4.94 -4.71 11.39
C GLU A 153 4.00 -5.71 10.72
N CYS A 154 4.18 -6.01 9.43
CA CYS A 154 3.37 -7.02 8.75
C CYS A 154 3.48 -8.43 9.38
N ALA A 155 4.63 -8.80 9.92
CA ALA A 155 4.78 -10.07 10.65
C ALA A 155 4.02 -10.05 11.98
N ARG A 156 4.08 -8.94 12.72
CA ARG A 156 3.34 -8.74 13.97
C ARG A 156 1.82 -8.80 13.73
N ILE A 157 1.32 -8.14 12.69
CA ILE A 157 -0.08 -8.19 12.28
C ILE A 157 -0.55 -9.63 12.04
N ARG A 158 0.28 -10.45 11.40
CA ARG A 158 -0.02 -11.87 11.13
C ARG A 158 0.26 -12.79 12.31
N GLY A 159 0.84 -12.32 13.40
CA GLY A 159 1.21 -13.12 14.57
C GLY A 159 2.33 -14.12 14.31
N VAL A 160 3.23 -13.85 13.35
CA VAL A 160 4.35 -14.76 12.99
C VAL A 160 5.73 -14.24 13.39
N ASP A 161 5.82 -13.05 13.93
CA ASP A 161 7.06 -12.35 14.30
C ASP A 161 7.88 -13.06 15.39
N HIS A 162 7.22 -13.87 16.23
CA HIS A 162 7.86 -14.68 17.28
C HIS A 162 8.48 -15.98 16.76
N THR A 163 8.12 -16.45 15.55
CA THR A 163 8.57 -17.75 15.02
C THR A 163 10.04 -17.75 14.63
N LEU A 164 10.73 -18.89 14.83
CA LEU A 164 12.14 -19.04 14.47
C LEU A 164 12.35 -18.84 12.95
N THR A 165 11.44 -19.40 12.13
CA THR A 165 11.48 -19.24 10.68
C THR A 165 11.41 -17.79 10.25
N TRP A 166 10.58 -16.98 10.90
CA TRP A 166 10.53 -15.55 10.65
C TRP A 166 11.81 -14.83 11.06
N LYS A 167 12.35 -15.16 12.27
CA LYS A 167 13.58 -14.54 12.77
C LYS A 167 14.77 -14.78 11.82
N ILE A 168 14.92 -16.01 11.32
CA ILE A 168 15.95 -16.34 10.33
C ILE A 168 15.71 -15.55 9.02
N LYS A 169 14.46 -15.54 8.52
CA LYS A 169 14.11 -14.85 7.29
C LYS A 169 14.38 -13.34 7.36
N ILE A 170 14.04 -12.69 8.47
CA ILE A 170 14.23 -11.22 8.59
C ILE A 170 15.71 -10.89 8.75
N LEU A 171 16.51 -11.73 9.43
CA LEU A 171 17.95 -11.56 9.52
C LEU A 171 18.60 -11.65 8.12
N GLY A 172 18.23 -12.66 7.32
CA GLY A 172 18.70 -12.77 5.93
C GLY A 172 18.34 -11.54 5.09
N LYS A 173 17.11 -11.00 5.27
CA LYS A 173 16.71 -9.76 4.58
C LYS A 173 17.47 -8.51 5.05
N GLN A 174 17.83 -8.43 6.32
CA GLN A 174 18.67 -7.35 6.84
C GLN A 174 20.08 -7.39 6.25
N VAL A 175 20.69 -8.58 6.16
CA VAL A 175 21.99 -8.78 5.52
C VAL A 175 21.93 -8.42 4.02
N GLU A 176 20.95 -8.96 3.28
CA GLU A 176 20.71 -8.62 1.86
C GLU A 176 20.59 -7.10 1.65
N TYR A 177 19.86 -6.42 2.53
CA TYR A 177 19.67 -4.97 2.43
C TYR A 177 20.96 -4.20 2.74
N GLY A 178 21.74 -4.65 3.72
CA GLY A 178 23.07 -4.08 4.03
C GLY A 178 24.05 -4.23 2.87
N ILE A 179 24.13 -5.43 2.29
CA ILE A 179 24.96 -5.68 1.11
C ILE A 179 24.53 -4.77 -0.05
N LYS A 180 23.22 -4.63 -0.28
CA LYS A 180 22.69 -3.76 -1.33
C LYS A 180 23.09 -2.30 -1.12
N GLN A 181 23.03 -1.79 0.10
CA GLN A 181 23.47 -0.42 0.41
C GLN A 181 24.97 -0.23 0.12
N ILE A 182 25.81 -1.20 0.47
CA ILE A 182 27.25 -1.18 0.18
C ILE A 182 27.47 -1.14 -1.33
N ILE A 183 26.76 -1.97 -2.09
CA ILE A 183 26.86 -2.01 -3.56
C ILE A 183 26.39 -0.66 -4.15
N GLU A 184 25.27 -0.10 -3.67
CA GLU A 184 24.78 1.19 -4.15
C GLU A 184 25.72 2.36 -3.78
N TYR A 185 26.50 2.24 -2.71
CA TYR A 185 27.54 3.20 -2.36
C TYR A 185 28.80 3.09 -3.26
N LEU A 186 29.20 1.88 -3.62
CA LEU A 186 30.43 1.61 -4.38
C LEU A 186 30.25 1.77 -5.90
N ILE A 187 29.04 1.59 -6.42
CA ILE A 187 28.77 1.59 -7.86
C ILE A 187 28.10 2.90 -8.28
N PRO A 188 28.57 3.57 -9.35
CA PRO A 188 27.95 4.80 -9.86
C PRO A 188 26.47 4.63 -10.17
N ALA A 189 25.66 5.62 -9.83
CA ALA A 189 24.20 5.60 -10.00
C ALA A 189 23.75 5.36 -11.45
N SER A 190 24.52 5.86 -12.44
CA SER A 190 24.26 5.65 -13.87
C SER A 190 24.32 4.16 -14.25
N PHE A 191 25.35 3.45 -13.77
CA PHE A 191 25.54 2.03 -14.04
C PHE A 191 24.47 1.17 -13.34
N LEU A 192 24.14 1.49 -12.10
CA LEU A 192 23.04 0.83 -11.36
C LEU A 192 21.69 1.01 -12.06
N LYS A 193 21.43 2.19 -12.62
CA LYS A 193 20.20 2.46 -13.36
C LYS A 193 20.12 1.58 -14.61
N GLU A 194 21.18 1.48 -15.36
CA GLU A 194 21.25 0.65 -16.56
C GLU A 194 21.04 -0.84 -16.24
N MET A 195 21.71 -1.36 -15.21
CA MET A 195 21.51 -2.74 -14.75
C MET A 195 20.05 -3.01 -14.35
N LYS A 196 19.41 -2.09 -13.60
CA LYS A 196 18.00 -2.24 -13.17
C LYS A 196 17.06 -2.25 -14.36
N ILE A 197 17.29 -1.43 -15.38
CA ILE A 197 16.51 -1.44 -16.63
C ILE A 197 16.70 -2.76 -17.38
N ARG A 198 17.93 -3.24 -17.54
CA ARG A 198 18.20 -4.53 -18.19
C ARG A 198 17.48 -5.68 -17.48
N CYS A 199 17.54 -5.76 -16.14
CA CYS A 199 16.80 -6.79 -15.40
C CYS A 199 15.28 -6.76 -15.65
N LEU A 200 14.69 -5.59 -15.88
CA LEU A 200 13.26 -5.48 -16.21
C LEU A 200 12.91 -5.97 -17.61
N LEU A 201 13.86 -5.93 -18.56
CA LEU A 201 13.62 -6.36 -19.94
C LEU A 201 13.72 -7.88 -20.09
N TYR A 202 14.26 -8.59 -19.09
CA TYR A 202 14.46 -10.05 -19.10
C TYR A 202 13.59 -10.81 -18.07
N THR A 203 12.68 -10.11 -17.36
CA THR A 203 11.64 -10.68 -16.46
C THR A 203 10.25 -10.46 -17.00
#